data_6cc77d636e978cdd31ae0f3a2f8553ed
#
_entry.id   6cc77d636e978cdd31ae0f3a2f8553ed
#
_cell.length_a   1.000
_cell.length_b   1.000
_cell.length_c   1.000
_cell.angle_alpha   90.00
_cell.angle_beta   90.00
_cell.angle_gamma   90.00
#
_symmetry.space_group_name_H-M   'P 1'
#
loop_
_entity.id
_entity.type
_entity.pdbx_description
1 polymer ?
#
loop_
_entity_poly.entity_id
_entity_poly.type
_entity_poly.pdbx_seq_one_letter_code
_entity_poly.pdbx_strand_id
1 'polypeptide(L)'
;MSALAELLAREEGVRLLVYDDATGRPVVPGVTMVGHPTIGIGRCLDRKGITAGEALALLENDIAEVRQQVLRSLPWAARLSEARQVVLQAMAFQLGIAGLLKFTGTLAAAQRSDYAAAAAGMLDSLWARQTPARAARMAAMMRAG
;
A
#
# COMPACT_ATOMS: atom_id res chain seq x y z
N MET A 1 14.61 -20.59 -13.00
CA MET A 1 13.22 -21.08 -13.23
C MET A 1 13.28 -22.50 -13.78
N SER A 2 12.19 -23.29 -13.63
CA SER A 2 12.11 -24.58 -14.28
C SER A 2 11.88 -24.42 -15.79
N ALA A 3 12.27 -25.44 -16.60
CA ALA A 3 12.03 -25.41 -18.06
C ALA A 3 10.55 -25.19 -18.41
N LEU A 4 9.64 -25.75 -17.60
CA LEU A 4 8.20 -25.52 -17.76
C LEU A 4 7.82 -24.07 -17.52
N ALA A 5 8.36 -23.41 -16.48
CA ALA A 5 8.08 -22.02 -16.19
C ALA A 5 8.58 -21.08 -17.31
N GLU A 6 9.75 -21.36 -17.85
CA GLU A 6 10.31 -20.61 -18.99
C GLU A 6 9.45 -20.78 -20.25
N LEU A 7 8.99 -22.01 -20.52
CA LEU A 7 8.08 -22.27 -21.63
C LEU A 7 6.78 -21.50 -21.47
N LEU A 8 6.13 -21.61 -20.31
CA LEU A 8 4.84 -20.94 -20.05
C LEU A 8 4.99 -19.41 -20.11
N ALA A 9 6.05 -18.83 -19.55
CA ALA A 9 6.28 -17.38 -19.63
C ALA A 9 6.42 -16.89 -21.07
N ARG A 10 7.02 -17.70 -21.95
CA ARG A 10 7.16 -17.40 -23.38
C ARG A 10 5.85 -17.54 -24.14
N GLU A 11 5.10 -18.61 -23.89
CA GLU A 11 3.85 -18.89 -24.64
C GLU A 11 2.68 -18.00 -24.19
N GLU A 12 2.52 -17.80 -22.87
CA GLU A 12 1.44 -16.98 -22.30
C GLU A 12 1.79 -15.49 -22.26
N GLY A 13 3.08 -15.16 -22.28
CA GLY A 13 3.58 -13.82 -22.00
C GLY A 13 3.45 -13.42 -20.53
N VAL A 14 4.05 -12.30 -20.17
CA VAL A 14 4.00 -11.73 -18.81
C VAL A 14 3.26 -10.40 -18.83
N ARG A 15 2.12 -10.33 -18.18
CA ARG A 15 1.31 -9.10 -18.10
C ARG A 15 1.15 -8.67 -16.66
N LEU A 16 1.74 -7.52 -16.32
CA LEU A 16 1.80 -7.01 -14.95
C LEU A 16 0.52 -6.26 -14.52
N LEU A 17 -0.35 -5.92 -15.47
CA LEU A 17 -1.65 -5.32 -15.20
C LEU A 17 -2.75 -6.29 -15.59
N VAL A 18 -3.88 -6.18 -14.90
CA VAL A 18 -5.07 -7.01 -15.17
C VAL A 18 -5.60 -6.75 -16.58
N TYR A 19 -5.90 -7.80 -17.29
CA TYR A 19 -6.50 -7.77 -18.62
C TYR A 19 -7.67 -8.75 -18.73
N ASP A 20 -8.53 -8.52 -19.70
CA ASP A 20 -9.60 -9.44 -20.11
C ASP A 20 -9.01 -10.51 -21.04
N ASP A 21 -9.07 -11.78 -20.64
CA ASP A 21 -8.42 -12.87 -21.37
C ASP A 21 -9.06 -13.15 -22.74
N ALA A 22 -10.35 -12.82 -22.93
CA ALA A 22 -11.02 -12.99 -24.21
C ALA A 22 -10.68 -11.89 -25.24
N THR A 23 -10.37 -10.68 -24.78
CA THR A 23 -10.12 -9.52 -25.66
C THR A 23 -8.67 -9.05 -25.67
N GLY A 24 -7.88 -9.46 -24.69
CA GLY A 24 -6.52 -8.98 -24.46
C GLY A 24 -6.45 -7.51 -24.00
N ARG A 25 -7.57 -6.82 -23.75
CA ARG A 25 -7.61 -5.41 -23.36
C ARG A 25 -7.38 -5.22 -21.87
N PRO A 26 -6.74 -4.12 -21.45
CA PRO A 26 -6.62 -3.77 -20.04
C PRO A 26 -7.98 -3.63 -19.37
N VAL A 27 -8.10 -4.11 -18.12
CA VAL A 27 -9.25 -3.86 -17.26
C VAL A 27 -9.08 -2.51 -16.58
N VAL A 28 -9.92 -1.55 -16.95
CA VAL A 28 -9.92 -0.18 -16.42
C VAL A 28 -11.32 0.18 -15.93
N PRO A 29 -11.49 1.22 -15.09
CA PRO A 29 -12.83 1.65 -14.64
C PRO A 29 -13.79 1.88 -15.80
N GLY A 30 -14.99 1.30 -15.68
CA GLY A 30 -16.05 1.39 -16.71
C GLY A 30 -15.93 0.40 -17.86
N VAL A 31 -14.90 -0.45 -17.92
CA VAL A 31 -14.83 -1.50 -18.94
C VAL A 31 -15.83 -2.60 -18.66
N THR A 32 -16.50 -3.08 -19.73
CA THR A 32 -17.34 -4.29 -19.66
C THR A 32 -16.47 -5.49 -19.98
N MET A 33 -16.40 -6.44 -19.05
CA MET A 33 -15.67 -7.69 -19.24
C MET A 33 -16.42 -8.60 -20.24
N VAL A 34 -15.65 -9.25 -21.11
CA VAL A 34 -16.12 -10.29 -22.03
C VAL A 34 -15.67 -11.66 -21.56
N GLY A 35 -14.41 -11.76 -21.14
CA GLY A 35 -13.80 -12.96 -20.56
C GLY A 35 -13.56 -12.80 -19.05
N HIS A 36 -12.40 -13.26 -18.58
CA HIS A 36 -12.02 -13.28 -17.18
C HIS A 36 -10.87 -12.31 -16.89
N PRO A 37 -10.87 -11.65 -15.71
CA PRO A 37 -9.74 -10.83 -15.28
C PRO A 37 -8.52 -11.72 -15.03
N THR A 38 -7.48 -11.49 -15.81
CA THR A 38 -6.26 -12.31 -15.83
C THR A 38 -5.04 -11.43 -15.63
N ILE A 39 -4.01 -11.95 -14.95
CA ILE A 39 -2.76 -11.24 -14.65
C ILE A 39 -1.56 -12.19 -14.69
N GLY A 40 -0.36 -11.65 -14.81
CA GLY A 40 0.89 -12.40 -14.74
C GLY A 40 1.07 -13.29 -15.96
N ILE A 41 1.27 -14.56 -15.72
CA ILE A 41 1.42 -15.61 -16.75
C ILE A 41 0.12 -16.43 -16.76
N GLY A 42 -0.96 -15.84 -17.32
CA GLY A 42 -2.24 -16.52 -17.48
C GLY A 42 -3.01 -16.81 -16.18
N ARG A 43 -2.77 -16.06 -15.07
CA ARG A 43 -3.52 -16.25 -13.81
C ARG A 43 -4.91 -15.63 -13.89
N CYS A 44 -5.94 -16.47 -13.99
CA CYS A 44 -7.35 -16.06 -13.92
C CYS A 44 -7.73 -15.73 -12.46
N LEU A 45 -8.05 -14.45 -12.19
CA LEU A 45 -8.24 -13.94 -10.83
C LEU A 45 -9.59 -14.29 -10.22
N ASP A 46 -10.68 -14.27 -10.99
CA ASP A 46 -12.02 -14.56 -10.48
C ASP A 46 -12.26 -16.04 -10.21
N ARG A 47 -11.50 -16.93 -10.86
CA ARG A 47 -11.59 -18.38 -10.66
C ARG A 47 -10.56 -18.93 -9.68
N LYS A 48 -9.33 -18.45 -9.75
CA LYS A 48 -8.22 -18.98 -8.97
C LYS A 48 -7.81 -18.05 -7.81
N GLY A 49 -7.93 -16.72 -8.00
CA GLY A 49 -7.45 -15.75 -7.02
C GLY A 49 -5.94 -15.83 -6.79
N ILE A 50 -5.53 -15.45 -5.58
CA ILE A 50 -4.16 -15.59 -5.09
C ILE A 50 -4.14 -16.40 -3.79
N THR A 51 -3.05 -17.09 -3.53
CA THR A 51 -2.81 -17.80 -2.27
C THR A 51 -2.40 -16.83 -1.16
N ALA A 52 -2.46 -17.28 0.09
CA ALA A 52 -1.97 -16.50 1.24
C ALA A 52 -0.47 -16.14 1.10
N GLY A 53 0.34 -17.07 0.58
CA GLY A 53 1.77 -16.81 0.34
C GLY A 53 2.00 -15.74 -0.73
N GLU A 54 1.24 -15.76 -1.82
CA GLU A 54 1.29 -14.72 -2.85
C GLU A 54 0.82 -13.37 -2.31
N ALA A 55 -0.24 -13.35 -1.48
CA ALA A 55 -0.71 -12.12 -0.84
C ALA A 55 0.35 -11.51 0.09
N LEU A 56 1.07 -12.34 0.87
CA LEU A 56 2.17 -11.88 1.71
C LEU A 56 3.34 -11.36 0.89
N ALA A 57 3.70 -12.03 -0.21
CA ALA A 57 4.77 -11.56 -1.10
C ALA A 57 4.45 -10.20 -1.72
N LEU A 58 3.21 -9.97 -2.15
CA LEU A 58 2.74 -8.67 -2.63
C LEU A 58 2.83 -7.62 -1.52
N LEU A 59 2.37 -7.94 -0.32
CA LEU A 59 2.43 -7.04 0.84
C LEU A 59 3.87 -6.63 1.18
N GLU A 60 4.82 -7.56 1.17
CA GLU A 60 6.24 -7.26 1.45
C GLU A 60 6.83 -6.31 0.41
N ASN A 61 6.50 -6.50 -0.86
CA ASN A 61 6.90 -5.58 -1.92
C ASN A 61 6.31 -4.17 -1.70
N ASP A 62 5.01 -4.09 -1.39
CA ASP A 62 4.33 -2.82 -1.13
C ASP A 62 4.89 -2.11 0.11
N ILE A 63 5.20 -2.86 1.18
CA ILE A 63 5.85 -2.31 2.39
C ILE A 63 7.23 -1.74 2.06
N ALA A 64 8.03 -2.45 1.27
CA ALA A 64 9.35 -1.98 0.88
C ALA A 64 9.27 -0.66 0.09
N GLU A 65 8.31 -0.56 -0.84
CA GLU A 65 8.07 0.66 -1.60
C GLU A 65 7.62 1.82 -0.71
N VAL A 66 6.60 1.61 0.13
CA VAL A 66 6.08 2.64 1.05
C VAL A 66 7.16 3.14 2.01
N ARG A 67 7.97 2.23 2.56
CA ARG A 67 9.09 2.59 3.43
C ARG A 67 10.08 3.51 2.73
N GLN A 68 10.44 3.21 1.48
CA GLN A 68 11.30 4.08 0.69
C GLN A 68 10.66 5.43 0.40
N GLN A 69 9.37 5.48 0.04
CA GLN A 69 8.64 6.71 -0.23
C GLN A 69 8.60 7.62 0.99
N VAL A 70 8.30 7.07 2.18
CA VAL A 70 8.28 7.81 3.44
C VAL A 70 9.66 8.37 3.76
N LEU A 71 10.72 7.57 3.70
CA LEU A 71 12.08 8.02 4.03
C LEU A 71 12.64 9.04 3.03
N ARG A 72 12.28 8.94 1.75
CA ARG A 72 12.66 9.95 0.75
C ARG A 72 11.96 11.29 0.99
N SER A 73 10.67 11.26 1.31
CA SER A 73 9.86 12.46 1.52
C SER A 73 10.06 13.08 2.89
N LEU A 74 10.34 12.26 3.90
CA LEU A 74 10.49 12.63 5.31
C LEU A 74 11.78 12.02 5.88
N PRO A 75 12.98 12.48 5.47
CA PRO A 75 14.25 11.87 5.91
C PRO A 75 14.42 11.85 7.43
N TRP A 76 13.83 12.82 8.13
CA TRP A 76 13.85 12.88 9.60
C TRP A 76 13.09 11.72 10.26
N ALA A 77 12.16 11.07 9.55
CA ALA A 77 11.38 9.94 10.08
C ALA A 77 12.28 8.75 10.48
N ALA A 78 13.46 8.61 9.89
CA ALA A 78 14.45 7.60 10.26
C ALA A 78 14.90 7.68 11.73
N ARG A 79 14.74 8.84 12.38
CA ARG A 79 15.11 9.07 13.79
C ARG A 79 13.97 8.77 14.77
N LEU A 80 12.76 8.53 14.29
CA LEU A 80 11.64 8.15 15.12
C LEU A 80 11.80 6.71 15.67
N SER A 81 11.13 6.42 16.78
CA SER A 81 10.98 5.05 17.24
C SER A 81 10.36 4.17 16.15
N GLU A 82 10.58 2.87 16.23
CA GLU A 82 10.01 1.91 15.28
C GLU A 82 8.48 2.03 15.21
N ALA A 83 7.81 2.13 16.36
CA ALA A 83 6.37 2.27 16.41
C ALA A 83 5.85 3.51 15.65
N ARG A 84 6.52 4.65 15.79
CA ARG A 84 6.16 5.88 15.08
C ARG A 84 6.46 5.81 13.58
N GLN A 85 7.57 5.16 13.20
CA GLN A 85 7.84 4.89 11.78
C GLN A 85 6.75 4.01 11.16
N VAL A 86 6.33 2.95 11.87
CA VAL A 86 5.23 2.07 11.46
C VAL A 86 3.94 2.86 11.26
N VAL A 87 3.61 3.81 12.14
CA VAL A 87 2.43 4.66 11.99
C VAL A 87 2.46 5.47 10.70
N LEU A 88 3.57 6.16 10.42
CA LEU A 88 3.70 6.95 9.19
C LEU A 88 3.65 6.08 7.93
N GLN A 89 4.30 4.91 7.96
CA GLN A 89 4.27 3.95 6.86
C GLN A 89 2.87 3.38 6.64
N ALA A 90 2.14 3.03 7.70
CA ALA A 90 0.78 2.54 7.61
C ALA A 90 -0.21 3.59 7.09
N MET A 91 -0.03 4.86 7.46
CA MET A 91 -0.79 5.97 6.88
C MET A 91 -0.47 6.14 5.39
N ALA A 92 0.80 6.09 5.00
CA ALA A 92 1.20 6.18 3.60
C ALA A 92 0.72 4.98 2.77
N PHE A 93 0.70 3.79 3.34
CA PHE A 93 0.15 2.59 2.70
C PHE A 93 -1.34 2.76 2.38
N GLN A 94 -2.11 3.33 3.30
CA GLN A 94 -3.55 3.52 3.13
C GLN A 94 -3.90 4.72 2.23
N LEU A 95 -3.19 5.84 2.38
CA LEU A 95 -3.52 7.14 1.78
C LEU A 95 -2.67 7.48 0.55
N GLY A 96 -1.65 6.68 0.28
CA GLY A 96 -0.54 7.06 -0.58
C GLY A 96 0.39 8.09 0.08
N ILE A 97 1.61 8.22 -0.44
CA ILE A 97 2.57 9.22 0.09
C ILE A 97 2.03 10.65 -0.01
N ALA A 98 1.37 10.99 -1.11
CA ALA A 98 0.76 12.31 -1.29
C ALA A 98 -0.33 12.59 -0.26
N GLY A 99 -1.11 11.58 0.14
CA GLY A 99 -2.11 11.68 1.20
C GLY A 99 -1.48 11.92 2.57
N LEU A 100 -0.42 11.17 2.90
CA LEU A 100 0.33 11.38 4.15
C LEU A 100 0.90 12.80 4.22
N LEU A 101 1.48 13.31 3.14
CA LEU A 101 2.12 14.63 3.11
C LEU A 101 1.13 15.80 3.32
N LYS A 102 -0.16 15.58 3.18
CA LYS A 102 -1.20 16.57 3.52
C LYS A 102 -1.38 16.78 5.02
N PHE A 103 -0.90 15.87 5.85
CA PHE A 103 -0.93 16.00 7.32
C PHE A 103 0.17 16.94 7.83
N THR A 104 0.27 18.13 7.29
CA THR A 104 1.39 19.06 7.52
C THR A 104 1.62 19.40 8.99
N GLY A 105 0.55 19.67 9.75
CA GLY A 105 0.63 19.96 11.17
C GLY A 105 1.08 18.74 12.00
N THR A 106 0.53 17.57 11.70
CA THR A 106 0.92 16.28 12.32
C THR A 106 2.40 15.97 12.08
N LEU A 107 2.85 16.10 10.83
CA LEU A 107 4.24 15.83 10.46
C LEU A 107 5.20 16.82 11.10
N ALA A 108 4.86 18.13 11.12
CA ALA A 108 5.67 19.13 11.80
C ALA A 108 5.77 18.88 13.32
N ALA A 109 4.68 18.46 13.95
CA ALA A 109 4.67 18.09 15.36
C ALA A 109 5.56 16.86 15.63
N ALA A 110 5.43 15.80 14.82
CA ALA A 110 6.26 14.60 14.93
C ALA A 110 7.75 14.90 14.72
N GLN A 111 8.08 15.77 13.77
CA GLN A 111 9.47 16.16 13.47
C GLN A 111 10.15 16.87 14.65
N ARG A 112 9.42 17.70 15.40
CA ARG A 112 9.91 18.38 16.61
C ARG A 112 9.71 17.57 17.91
N SER A 113 9.34 16.29 17.78
CA SER A 113 9.10 15.36 18.90
C SER A 113 7.89 15.71 19.78
N ASP A 114 6.95 16.50 19.28
CA ASP A 114 5.67 16.78 19.93
C ASP A 114 4.64 15.74 19.54
N TYR A 115 4.79 14.54 20.09
CA TYR A 115 3.98 13.38 19.70
C TYR A 115 2.52 13.48 20.18
N ALA A 116 2.28 14.24 21.25
CA ALA A 116 0.91 14.53 21.71
C ALA A 116 0.16 15.37 20.69
N ALA A 117 0.78 16.45 20.19
CA ALA A 117 0.21 17.29 19.13
C ALA A 117 0.10 16.50 17.80
N ALA A 118 1.08 15.66 17.45
CA ALA A 118 1.00 14.81 16.27
C ALA A 118 -0.22 13.86 16.34
N ALA A 119 -0.40 13.16 17.45
CA ALA A 119 -1.55 12.27 17.67
C ALA A 119 -2.89 13.03 17.62
N ALA A 120 -2.96 14.22 18.22
CA ALA A 120 -4.15 15.05 18.16
C ALA A 120 -4.49 15.47 16.71
N GLY A 121 -3.49 15.87 15.92
CA GLY A 121 -3.67 16.19 14.51
C GLY A 121 -4.10 15.01 13.65
N MET A 122 -3.66 13.79 13.96
CA MET A 122 -4.16 12.57 13.32
C MET A 122 -5.65 12.37 13.56
N LEU A 123 -6.13 12.57 14.81
CA LEU A 123 -7.52 12.40 15.19
C LEU A 123 -8.43 13.52 14.66
N ASP A 124 -7.90 14.71 14.48
CA ASP A 124 -8.63 15.85 13.88
C ASP A 124 -8.47 15.86 12.35
N SER A 125 -8.92 14.80 11.69
CA SER A 125 -8.78 14.65 10.24
C SER A 125 -9.99 13.95 9.62
N LEU A 126 -10.18 14.16 8.32
CA LEU A 126 -11.16 13.39 7.54
C LEU A 126 -10.86 11.88 7.59
N TRP A 127 -9.61 11.51 7.50
CA TRP A 127 -9.18 10.12 7.61
C TRP A 127 -9.63 9.48 8.94
N ALA A 128 -9.49 10.19 10.06
CA ALA A 128 -9.96 9.69 11.36
C ALA A 128 -11.49 9.51 11.40
N ARG A 129 -12.23 10.41 10.77
CA ARG A 129 -13.69 10.28 10.64
C ARG A 129 -14.10 9.08 9.79
N GLN A 130 -13.35 8.78 8.73
CA GLN A 130 -13.60 7.64 7.84
C GLN A 130 -13.17 6.28 8.45
N THR A 131 -12.12 6.27 9.26
CA THR A 131 -11.56 5.06 9.86
C THR A 131 -11.26 5.23 11.36
N PRO A 132 -12.28 5.50 12.20
CA PRO A 132 -12.08 5.99 13.58
C PRO A 132 -11.31 5.00 14.46
N ALA A 133 -11.62 3.72 14.39
CA ALA A 133 -10.94 2.71 15.19
C ALA A 133 -9.45 2.55 14.81
N ARG A 134 -9.13 2.63 13.52
CA ARG A 134 -7.75 2.59 13.01
C ARG A 134 -6.99 3.85 13.44
N ALA A 135 -7.58 5.02 13.24
CA ALA A 135 -6.98 6.28 13.61
C ALA A 135 -6.69 6.36 15.12
N ALA A 136 -7.59 5.88 15.96
CA ALA A 136 -7.39 5.84 17.41
C ALA A 136 -6.18 4.96 17.79
N ARG A 137 -6.06 3.76 17.23
CA ARG A 137 -4.92 2.87 17.49
C ARG A 137 -3.60 3.50 17.05
N MET A 138 -3.56 4.07 15.84
CA MET A 138 -2.35 4.68 15.29
C MET A 138 -1.97 5.96 16.06
N ALA A 139 -2.92 6.78 16.47
CA ALA A 139 -2.67 7.95 17.30
C ALA A 139 -2.12 7.57 18.69
N ALA A 140 -2.63 6.48 19.28
CA ALA A 140 -2.08 5.94 20.51
C ALA A 140 -0.62 5.48 20.35
N MET A 141 -0.30 4.77 19.27
CA MET A 141 1.08 4.39 18.94
C MET A 141 1.98 5.61 18.70
N MET A 142 1.49 6.63 17.99
CA MET A 142 2.25 7.86 17.76
C MET A 142 2.60 8.55 19.09
N ARG A 143 1.66 8.59 20.03
CA ARG A 143 1.84 9.21 21.36
C ARG A 143 2.79 8.42 22.24
N ALA A 144 2.62 7.11 22.33
CA ALA A 144 3.38 6.24 23.24
C ALA A 144 4.80 5.94 22.76
N GLY A 145 5.01 5.76 21.48
CA GLY A 145 6.31 5.49 20.85
C GLY A 145 6.65 4.06 20.69
#